data_c5cd04c45b4f386fbb2d35ac98bca2ef
#
_entry.id   c5cd04c45b4f386fbb2d35ac98bca2ef
#
_cell.length_a   1.000
_cell.length_b   1.000
_cell.length_c   1.000
_cell.angle_alpha   90.00
_cell.angle_beta   90.00
_cell.angle_gamma   90.00
#
_symmetry.space_group_name_H-M   'P 1'
#
loop_
_entity.id
_entity.type
_entity.pdbx_description
1 polymer ?
#
loop_
_entity_poly.entity_id
_entity_poly.type
_entity_poly.pdbx_seq_one_letter_code
_entity_poly.pdbx_strand_id
1 'polypeptide(L)'
;GVEAFLNRNPGMSVVAIEDGQAAGAILCGHDGRRGCLYHVCVAEKYRMRGIGKAMVIFCMNALKEAHINKVSLIAFTRNDVGNAFWKQIGWTKREDLNYYDFVLNEDNITKFNMD
;
A
#
# COMPACT_ATOMS: atom_id res chain seq x y z
N GLY A 1 -9.39 -10.57 -5.37
CA GLY A 1 -9.64 -9.34 -4.66
C GLY A 1 -8.99 -9.27 -3.29
N VAL A 2 -9.59 -8.48 -2.43
CA VAL A 2 -9.03 -8.20 -1.09
C VAL A 2 -8.92 -9.47 -0.24
N GLU A 3 -9.93 -10.33 -0.28
CA GLU A 3 -9.91 -11.57 0.50
C GLU A 3 -8.75 -12.47 0.12
N ALA A 4 -8.53 -12.66 -1.17
CA ALA A 4 -7.41 -13.47 -1.65
C ALA A 4 -6.07 -12.88 -1.20
N PHE A 5 -5.94 -11.55 -1.26
CA PHE A 5 -4.75 -10.85 -0.80
C PHE A 5 -4.49 -11.08 0.69
N LEU A 6 -5.54 -10.95 1.52
CA LEU A 6 -5.42 -11.14 2.96
C LEU A 6 -5.06 -12.59 3.31
N ASN A 7 -5.62 -13.56 2.58
CA ASN A 7 -5.31 -14.97 2.81
C ASN A 7 -3.87 -15.30 2.42
N ARG A 8 -3.34 -14.66 1.39
CA ARG A 8 -1.95 -14.86 0.97
C ARG A 8 -0.96 -14.21 1.93
N ASN A 9 -1.35 -13.13 2.58
CA ASN A 9 -0.47 -12.34 3.45
C ASN A 9 -1.09 -12.18 4.84
N PRO A 10 -1.25 -13.27 5.60
CA PRO A 10 -1.91 -13.18 6.90
C PRO A 10 -1.12 -12.36 7.91
N GLY A 11 -1.84 -11.62 8.74
CA GLY A 11 -1.24 -10.88 9.84
C GLY A 11 -0.49 -9.61 9.49
N MET A 12 -0.52 -9.17 8.24
CA MET A 12 0.24 -7.99 7.81
C MET A 12 -0.60 -6.73 7.62
N SER A 13 -1.85 -6.89 7.21
CA SER A 13 -2.75 -5.75 7.03
C SER A 13 -3.30 -5.28 8.35
N VAL A 14 -3.73 -4.01 8.42
CA VAL A 14 -4.12 -3.39 9.68
C VAL A 14 -5.34 -2.49 9.48
N VAL A 15 -6.20 -2.48 10.49
CA VAL A 15 -7.30 -1.52 10.61
C VAL A 15 -7.13 -0.80 11.94
N ALA A 16 -7.13 0.53 11.91
CA ALA A 16 -7.08 1.33 13.13
C ALA A 16 -8.50 1.61 13.59
N ILE A 17 -8.77 1.37 14.87
CA ILE A 17 -10.07 1.63 15.48
C ILE A 17 -9.93 2.79 16.47
N GLU A 18 -10.81 3.79 16.34
CA GLU A 18 -10.84 4.95 17.21
C GLU A 18 -12.30 5.21 17.59
N ASP A 19 -12.59 5.35 18.87
CA ASP A 19 -13.97 5.56 19.36
C ASP A 19 -14.95 4.49 18.84
N GLY A 20 -14.49 3.25 18.70
CA GLY A 20 -15.30 2.15 18.21
C GLY A 20 -15.54 2.14 16.71
N GLN A 21 -14.91 3.02 15.96
CA GLN A 21 -15.09 3.15 14.52
C GLN A 21 -13.76 2.93 13.77
N ALA A 22 -13.85 2.46 12.55
CA ALA A 22 -12.68 2.32 11.70
C ALA A 22 -12.15 3.71 11.33
N ALA A 23 -10.94 4.03 11.80
CA ALA A 23 -10.29 5.32 11.54
C ALA A 23 -9.37 5.26 10.33
N GLY A 24 -8.88 4.09 9.99
CA GLY A 24 -7.99 3.92 8.84
C GLY A 24 -7.67 2.46 8.59
N ALA A 25 -7.04 2.19 7.47
CA ALA A 25 -6.67 0.84 7.09
C ALA A 25 -5.50 0.85 6.12
N ILE A 26 -4.73 -0.23 6.13
CA ILE A 26 -3.68 -0.49 5.13
C ILE A 26 -3.73 -1.97 4.77
N LEU A 27 -3.72 -2.28 3.48
CA LEU A 27 -3.43 -3.63 3.00
C LEU A 27 -1.93 -3.75 2.81
N CYS A 28 -1.33 -4.73 3.45
CA CYS A 28 0.12 -4.96 3.41
C CYS A 28 0.42 -6.41 3.06
N GLY A 29 1.38 -6.62 2.19
CA GLY A 29 1.80 -7.95 1.81
C GLY A 29 3.14 -7.95 1.12
N HIS A 30 3.60 -9.12 0.71
CA HIS A 30 4.84 -9.28 -0.02
C HIS A 30 4.79 -10.47 -0.97
N ASP A 31 5.73 -10.51 -1.89
CA ASP A 31 5.88 -11.58 -2.88
C ASP A 31 7.03 -12.53 -2.54
N GLY A 32 7.56 -12.47 -1.33
CA GLY A 32 8.74 -13.22 -0.88
C GLY A 32 10.03 -12.41 -0.98
N ARG A 33 10.01 -11.27 -1.66
CA ARG A 33 11.18 -10.40 -1.85
C ARG A 33 10.93 -8.96 -1.48
N ARG A 34 9.80 -8.41 -1.90
CA ARG A 34 9.46 -7.00 -1.70
C ARG A 34 8.08 -6.88 -1.08
N GLY A 35 7.94 -5.96 -0.16
CA GLY A 35 6.67 -5.61 0.43
C GLY A 35 5.95 -4.56 -0.38
N CYS A 36 4.65 -4.48 -0.17
CA CYS A 36 3.78 -3.53 -0.85
C CYS A 36 2.66 -3.09 0.06
N LEU A 37 2.34 -1.80 0.03
CA LEU A 37 1.18 -1.26 0.72
C LEU A 37 0.13 -0.86 -0.30
N TYR A 38 -1.13 -1.23 -0.03
CA TYR A 38 -2.27 -0.90 -0.88
C TYR A 38 -3.38 -0.27 -0.05
N HIS A 39 -4.19 0.56 -0.67
CA HIS A 39 -5.40 1.14 -0.08
C HIS A 39 -5.14 1.80 1.28
N VAL A 40 -4.03 2.54 1.36
CA VAL A 40 -3.69 3.29 2.57
C VAL A 40 -4.68 4.43 2.75
N CYS A 41 -5.42 4.42 3.84
CA CYS A 41 -6.38 5.48 4.10
C CYS A 41 -6.53 5.78 5.58
N VAL A 42 -6.81 7.05 5.89
CA VAL A 42 -7.20 7.52 7.21
C VAL A 42 -8.43 8.39 7.01
N ALA A 43 -9.49 8.12 7.75
CA ALA A 43 -10.70 8.93 7.68
C ALA A 43 -10.39 10.38 8.05
N GLU A 44 -11.00 11.32 7.32
CA GLU A 44 -10.66 12.74 7.43
C GLU A 44 -10.72 13.26 8.88
N LYS A 45 -11.75 12.89 9.63
CA LYS A 45 -11.91 13.36 11.02
C LYS A 45 -10.85 12.82 11.98
N TYR A 46 -10.12 11.79 11.59
CA TYR A 46 -9.08 11.17 12.42
C TYR A 46 -7.66 11.50 11.95
N ARG A 47 -7.52 12.37 10.94
CA ARG A 47 -6.22 12.77 10.44
C ARG A 47 -5.50 13.67 11.44
N MET A 48 -4.17 13.78 11.27
CA MET A 48 -3.29 14.61 12.10
C MET A 48 -3.20 14.13 13.55
N ARG A 49 -3.44 12.85 13.79
CA ARG A 49 -3.35 12.22 15.12
C ARG A 49 -2.28 11.14 15.20
N GLY A 50 -1.47 10.98 14.14
CA GLY A 50 -0.43 9.96 14.10
C GLY A 50 -0.92 8.56 13.78
N ILE A 51 -2.19 8.37 13.44
CA ILE A 51 -2.78 7.06 13.14
C ILE A 51 -2.15 6.46 11.88
N GLY A 52 -2.01 7.26 10.82
CA GLY A 52 -1.40 6.80 9.57
C GLY A 52 0.02 6.30 9.79
N LYS A 53 0.83 7.07 10.50
CA LYS A 53 2.21 6.68 10.79
C LYS A 53 2.26 5.41 11.63
N ALA A 54 1.39 5.28 12.64
CA ALA A 54 1.34 4.10 13.48
C ALA A 54 0.99 2.84 12.68
N MET A 55 0.03 2.95 11.75
CA MET A 55 -0.33 1.83 10.87
C MET A 55 0.83 1.44 9.95
N VAL A 56 1.53 2.42 9.38
CA VAL A 56 2.69 2.15 8.51
C VAL A 56 3.78 1.45 9.31
N ILE A 57 4.06 1.89 10.53
CA ILE A 57 5.05 1.24 11.41
C ILE A 57 4.67 -0.21 11.68
N PHE A 58 3.38 -0.47 11.96
CA PHE A 58 2.91 -1.85 12.15
C PHE A 58 3.22 -2.72 10.92
N CYS A 59 2.89 -2.23 9.74
CA CYS A 59 3.15 -2.96 8.49
C CYS A 59 4.65 -3.17 8.25
N MET A 60 5.45 -2.14 8.49
CA MET A 60 6.90 -2.24 8.30
C MET A 60 7.52 -3.26 9.24
N ASN A 61 7.05 -3.30 10.50
CA ASN A 61 7.53 -4.29 11.46
C ASN A 61 7.15 -5.71 11.04
N ALA A 62 5.91 -5.91 10.55
CA ALA A 62 5.47 -7.21 10.06
C ALA A 62 6.33 -7.68 8.88
N LEU A 63 6.63 -6.79 7.95
CA LEU A 63 7.49 -7.09 6.81
C LEU A 63 8.92 -7.41 7.25
N LYS A 64 9.44 -6.65 8.19
CA LYS A 64 10.78 -6.86 8.74
C LYS A 64 10.90 -8.24 9.39
N GLU A 65 9.89 -8.64 10.15
CA GLU A 65 9.85 -9.98 10.76
C GLU A 65 9.82 -11.08 9.72
N ALA A 66 9.24 -10.82 8.54
CA ALA A 66 9.22 -11.75 7.42
C ALA A 66 10.51 -11.69 6.58
N HIS A 67 11.52 -10.95 7.05
CA HIS A 67 12.81 -10.76 6.37
C HIS A 67 12.70 -10.04 5.03
N ILE A 68 11.71 -9.16 4.91
CA ILE A 68 11.56 -8.29 3.76
C ILE A 68 12.27 -6.98 4.06
N ASN A 69 13.17 -6.56 3.21
CA ASN A 69 14.01 -5.38 3.46
C ASN A 69 13.65 -4.15 2.62
N LYS A 70 12.60 -4.24 1.83
CA LYS A 70 12.15 -3.12 1.01
C LYS A 70 10.65 -3.17 0.82
N VAL A 71 10.01 -2.03 0.99
CA VAL A 71 8.56 -1.89 0.80
C VAL A 71 8.29 -0.71 -0.11
N SER A 72 7.30 -0.84 -0.98
CA SER A 72 6.93 0.21 -1.91
C SER A 72 5.41 0.40 -1.93
N LEU A 73 5.00 1.52 -2.51
CA LEU A 73 3.60 1.81 -2.79
C LEU A 73 3.51 2.69 -4.03
N ILE A 74 2.30 2.74 -4.58
CA ILE A 74 2.01 3.61 -5.71
C ILE A 74 0.92 4.58 -5.28
N ALA A 75 1.14 5.86 -5.54
CA ALA A 75 0.18 6.92 -5.25
C ALA A 75 -0.02 7.76 -6.51
N PHE A 76 -1.26 8.22 -6.71
CA PHE A 76 -1.51 9.15 -7.80
C PHE A 76 -0.74 10.45 -7.57
N THR A 77 -0.19 11.02 -8.62
CA THR A 77 0.56 12.29 -8.53
C THR A 77 -0.30 13.43 -7.99
N ARG A 78 -1.61 13.40 -8.27
CA ARG A 78 -2.57 14.42 -7.81
C ARG A 78 -3.00 14.28 -6.35
N ASN A 79 -2.59 13.21 -5.68
CA ASN A 79 -2.92 12.99 -4.27
C ASN A 79 -1.93 13.78 -3.40
N ASP A 80 -2.14 15.08 -3.28
CA ASP A 80 -1.22 15.97 -2.57
C ASP A 80 -1.08 15.62 -1.09
N VAL A 81 -2.20 15.28 -0.44
CA VAL A 81 -2.20 14.91 0.99
C VAL A 81 -1.40 13.62 1.21
N GLY A 82 -1.66 12.61 0.40
CA GLY A 82 -0.94 11.34 0.50
C GLY A 82 0.54 11.49 0.22
N ASN A 83 0.89 12.21 -0.86
CA ASN A 83 2.29 12.39 -1.22
C ASN A 83 3.05 13.18 -0.16
N ALA A 84 2.44 14.20 0.44
CA ALA A 84 3.04 14.94 1.54
C ALA A 84 3.28 14.06 2.77
N PHE A 85 2.32 13.17 3.07
CA PHE A 85 2.44 12.23 4.18
C PHE A 85 3.66 11.32 4.02
N TRP A 86 3.83 10.71 2.84
CA TRP A 86 4.94 9.79 2.61
C TRP A 86 6.30 10.47 2.73
N LYS A 87 6.41 11.67 2.19
CA LYS A 87 7.60 12.48 2.34
C LYS A 87 7.90 12.79 3.80
N GLN A 88 6.88 13.19 4.55
CA GLN A 88 7.02 13.60 5.94
C GLN A 88 7.51 12.44 6.82
N ILE A 89 7.06 11.23 6.56
CA ILE A 89 7.50 10.07 7.36
C ILE A 89 8.78 9.44 6.84
N GLY A 90 9.43 10.06 5.86
CA GLY A 90 10.78 9.68 5.45
C GLY A 90 10.87 8.72 4.28
N TRP A 91 9.79 8.52 3.55
CA TRP A 91 9.81 7.68 2.35
C TRP A 91 10.34 8.46 1.15
N THR A 92 11.01 7.78 0.25
CA THR A 92 11.67 8.39 -0.91
C THR A 92 10.82 8.24 -2.16
N LYS A 93 10.51 9.36 -2.79
CA LYS A 93 9.87 9.34 -4.10
C LYS A 93 10.92 8.99 -5.16
N ARG A 94 10.62 7.99 -5.98
CA ARG A 94 11.52 7.59 -7.06
C ARG A 94 11.18 8.38 -8.32
N GLU A 95 12.18 9.11 -8.82
CA GLU A 95 12.05 9.92 -10.04
C GLU A 95 12.63 9.19 -11.27
N ASP A 96 13.33 8.10 -11.03
CA ASP A 96 14.08 7.36 -12.04
C ASP A 96 13.35 6.14 -12.60
N LEU A 97 12.08 5.95 -12.19
CA LEU A 97 11.29 4.79 -12.60
C LEU A 97 10.07 5.21 -13.39
N ASN A 98 9.74 4.39 -14.37
CA ASN A 98 8.46 4.45 -15.05
C ASN A 98 7.60 3.28 -14.57
N TYR A 99 6.31 3.51 -14.44
CA TYR A 99 5.36 2.48 -14.06
C TYR A 99 4.63 2.00 -15.31
N TYR A 100 4.61 0.69 -15.52
CA TYR A 100 3.86 0.07 -16.61
C TYR A 100 2.90 -0.95 -16.03
N ASP A 101 1.68 -1.00 -16.56
CA ASP A 101 0.75 -2.05 -16.22
C ASP A 101 0.07 -2.59 -17.47
N PHE A 102 -0.60 -3.73 -17.31
CA PHE A 102 -1.34 -4.37 -18.38
C PHE A 102 -2.52 -5.10 -17.75
N VAL A 103 -3.72 -4.73 -18.18
CA VAL A 103 -4.94 -5.39 -17.68
C VAL A 103 -5.13 -6.70 -18.44
N LEU A 104 -5.14 -7.80 -17.70
CA LEU A 104 -5.24 -9.14 -18.29
C LEU A 104 -6.71 -9.49 -18.59
N ASN A 105 -7.22 -8.94 -19.69
CA ASN A 105 -8.51 -9.34 -20.23
C ASN A 105 -8.32 -9.87 -21.65
N GLU A 106 -9.32 -10.56 -22.18
CA GLU A 106 -9.19 -11.23 -23.47
C GLU A 106 -8.92 -10.26 -24.62
N ASP A 107 -9.56 -9.10 -24.63
CA ASP A 107 -9.36 -8.10 -25.69
C ASP A 107 -7.93 -7.59 -25.70
N ASN A 108 -7.40 -7.27 -24.54
CA ASN A 108 -6.01 -6.77 -24.42
C ASN A 108 -4.99 -7.84 -24.79
N ILE A 109 -5.20 -9.07 -24.33
CA ILE A 109 -4.31 -10.19 -24.64
C ILE A 109 -4.33 -10.48 -26.15
N THR A 110 -5.52 -10.47 -26.75
CA THR A 110 -5.65 -10.69 -28.20
C THR A 110 -4.87 -9.63 -28.97
N LYS A 111 -5.04 -8.36 -28.62
CA LYS A 111 -4.31 -7.26 -29.26
C LYS A 111 -2.80 -7.39 -29.10
N PHE A 112 -2.36 -7.78 -27.93
CA PHE A 112 -0.94 -7.96 -27.65
C PHE A 112 -0.32 -9.04 -28.53
N ASN A 113 -1.08 -10.11 -28.82
CA ASN A 113 -0.61 -11.25 -29.63
C ASN A 113 -0.78 -11.07 -31.13
N MET A 114 -1.33 -9.94 -31.57
CA MET A 114 -1.66 -9.68 -32.99
C MET A 114 -0.55 -8.95 -33.73
N ASP A 115 0.63 -9.36 -33.73
CA ASP A 115 1.65 -8.69 -34.55
C ASP A 115 2.30 -9.61 -35.59
#